data_fc8bad3a28c2f11933028ad74fa3c15b
#
_entry.id   fc8bad3a28c2f11933028ad74fa3c15b
#
_cell.length_a   1.000
_cell.length_b   1.000
_cell.length_c   1.000
_cell.angle_alpha   90.00
_cell.angle_beta   90.00
_cell.angle_gamma   90.00
#
_symmetry.space_group_name_H-M   'P 1'
#
loop_
_entity.id
_entity.type
_entity.pdbx_description
1 polymer ?
#
loop_
_entity_poly.entity_id
_entity_poly.type
_entity_poly.pdbx_seq_one_letter_code
_entity_poly.pdbx_strand_id
1 'polypeptide(L)'
;GSTPSFEKLNSLKVLAMADRTPAPDTPELRERWGNFAFNEAYEAKAQKALARYPEGRKKSAVMPLLDLAQRQVGEETDTQGWLPLPVIEYVANYLDMPVIRVLEVATFYFMYNMKPVGKYHVQVCGTTPCMLRGSDGLFETCKKRGMKKGHVSEDGLWTLTEVECMGNCATAPMVQINDDNYEDLTPERLDAVLDALAKGEQPKTGTQEPGRHTSEPSGGPTTLKDMVTENHDYRGEW
;
A
#
# COMPACT_ATOMS: atom_id res chain seq x y z
N GLY A 1 3.67 -3.37 41.42
CA GLY A 1 3.59 -3.38 39.95
C GLY A 1 2.42 -4.24 39.54
N SER A 2 1.29 -3.64 39.16
CA SER A 2 0.11 -4.36 38.66
C SER A 2 0.32 -4.68 37.18
N THR A 3 0.35 -5.96 36.85
CA THR A 3 0.27 -6.46 35.47
C THR A 3 -1.02 -5.95 34.81
N PRO A 4 -0.95 -5.37 33.59
CA PRO A 4 -2.16 -4.96 32.88
C PRO A 4 -3.02 -6.19 32.60
N SER A 5 -4.33 -6.08 32.84
CA SER A 5 -5.28 -7.18 32.65
C SER A 5 -5.32 -7.60 31.17
N PHE A 6 -5.48 -8.89 30.92
CA PHE A 6 -5.51 -9.53 29.60
C PHE A 6 -6.55 -8.90 28.65
N GLU A 7 -7.62 -8.31 29.18
CA GLU A 7 -8.64 -7.57 28.43
C GLU A 7 -8.13 -6.25 27.82
N LYS A 8 -7.21 -5.55 28.50
CA LYS A 8 -6.59 -4.32 27.96
C LYS A 8 -5.62 -4.60 26.82
N LEU A 9 -4.96 -5.75 26.83
CA LEU A 9 -4.09 -6.17 25.74
C LEU A 9 -4.88 -6.59 24.47
N ASN A 10 -6.05 -7.21 24.65
CA ASN A 10 -6.91 -7.58 23.52
C ASN A 10 -7.61 -6.36 22.87
N SER A 11 -8.03 -5.37 23.66
CA SER A 11 -8.67 -4.16 23.12
C SER A 11 -7.69 -3.29 22.32
N LEU A 12 -6.40 -3.33 22.63
CA LEU A 12 -5.36 -2.58 21.91
C LEU A 12 -4.93 -3.24 20.59
N LYS A 13 -5.01 -4.57 20.48
CA LYS A 13 -4.60 -5.29 19.26
C LYS A 13 -5.68 -5.35 18.18
N VAL A 14 -6.95 -5.34 18.54
CA VAL A 14 -8.06 -5.37 17.56
C VAL A 14 -8.23 -4.04 16.83
N LEU A 15 -7.74 -2.94 17.40
CA LEU A 15 -7.80 -1.60 16.78
C LEU A 15 -6.64 -1.30 15.81
N ALA A 16 -5.64 -2.18 15.71
CA ALA A 16 -4.43 -1.94 14.90
C ALA A 16 -4.51 -2.53 13.48
N MET A 17 -5.40 -3.47 13.21
CA MET A 17 -5.55 -4.02 11.86
C MET A 17 -6.36 -3.06 10.99
N ALA A 18 -5.91 -2.85 9.76
CA ALA A 18 -6.67 -2.09 8.77
C ALA A 18 -8.10 -2.67 8.67
N ASP A 19 -9.10 -1.80 8.72
CA ASP A 19 -10.51 -2.21 8.57
C ASP A 19 -10.72 -2.76 7.16
N ARG A 20 -10.89 -4.07 7.05
CA ARG A 20 -11.08 -4.82 5.81
C ARG A 20 -12.55 -4.93 5.40
N THR A 21 -13.45 -4.31 6.16
CA THR A 21 -14.87 -4.27 5.81
C THR A 21 -15.04 -3.49 4.51
N PRO A 22 -15.67 -4.06 3.47
CA PRO A 22 -15.98 -3.32 2.25
C PRO A 22 -16.79 -2.06 2.55
N ALA A 23 -16.58 -1.02 1.76
CA ALA A 23 -17.44 0.15 1.82
C ALA A 23 -18.89 -0.25 1.57
N PRO A 24 -19.88 0.39 2.23
CA PRO A 24 -21.29 0.12 1.99
C PRO A 24 -21.64 0.32 0.51
N ASP A 25 -22.48 -0.59 -0.02
CA ASP A 25 -23.03 -0.45 -1.35
C ASP A 25 -24.11 0.65 -1.33
N THR A 26 -23.82 1.80 -1.93
CA THR A 26 -24.74 2.93 -1.94
C THR A 26 -25.18 3.30 -3.36
N PRO A 27 -26.33 3.96 -3.53
CA PRO A 27 -26.77 4.41 -4.85
C PRO A 27 -25.74 5.28 -5.57
N GLU A 28 -25.03 6.15 -4.83
CA GLU A 28 -24.00 7.03 -5.38
C GLU A 28 -22.81 6.26 -5.92
N LEU A 29 -22.39 5.18 -5.23
CA LEU A 29 -21.33 4.31 -5.72
C LEU A 29 -21.78 3.53 -6.96
N ARG A 30 -23.03 3.09 -6.99
CA ARG A 30 -23.62 2.43 -8.16
C ARG A 30 -23.75 3.38 -9.35
N GLU A 31 -24.14 4.61 -9.14
CA GLU A 31 -24.18 5.65 -10.19
C GLU A 31 -22.79 5.89 -10.77
N ARG A 32 -21.79 6.06 -9.91
CA ARG A 32 -20.41 6.36 -10.32
C ARG A 32 -19.71 5.18 -10.97
N TRP A 33 -19.81 4.00 -10.41
CA TRP A 33 -18.99 2.84 -10.76
C TRP A 33 -19.77 1.67 -11.39
N GLY A 34 -21.10 1.76 -11.49
CA GLY A 34 -21.94 0.67 -12.02
C GLY A 34 -21.66 0.31 -13.48
N ASN A 35 -21.09 1.25 -14.25
CA ASN A 35 -20.67 1.05 -15.63
C ASN A 35 -19.14 0.96 -15.78
N PHE A 36 -18.43 0.65 -14.69
CA PHE A 36 -16.98 0.49 -14.74
C PHE A 36 -16.59 -0.57 -15.78
N ALA A 37 -15.59 -0.25 -16.58
CA ALA A 37 -14.92 -1.18 -17.49
C ALA A 37 -13.45 -0.75 -17.61
N PHE A 38 -12.56 -1.70 -17.89
CA PHE A 38 -11.20 -1.34 -18.23
C PHE A 38 -11.18 -0.45 -19.46
N ASN A 39 -10.45 0.66 -19.39
CA ASN A 39 -10.13 1.46 -20.55
C ASN A 39 -9.13 0.70 -21.44
N GLU A 40 -8.84 1.19 -22.63
CA GLU A 40 -8.00 0.52 -23.62
C GLU A 40 -6.61 0.13 -23.06
N ALA A 41 -5.99 1.02 -22.29
CA ALA A 41 -4.67 0.78 -21.69
C ALA A 41 -4.72 -0.32 -20.62
N TYR A 42 -5.73 -0.29 -19.76
CA TYR A 42 -5.92 -1.30 -18.71
C TYR A 42 -6.41 -2.62 -19.27
N GLU A 43 -7.23 -2.61 -20.32
CA GLU A 43 -7.65 -3.82 -21.02
C GLU A 43 -6.43 -4.55 -21.65
N ALA A 44 -5.51 -3.81 -22.27
CA ALA A 44 -4.28 -4.39 -22.81
C ALA A 44 -3.42 -5.05 -21.70
N LYS A 45 -3.32 -4.40 -20.52
CA LYS A 45 -2.63 -4.98 -19.34
C LYS A 45 -3.37 -6.22 -18.81
N ALA A 46 -4.69 -6.19 -18.79
CA ALA A 46 -5.51 -7.33 -18.33
C ALA A 46 -5.33 -8.53 -19.27
N GLN A 47 -5.34 -8.34 -20.58
CA GLN A 47 -5.08 -9.41 -21.55
C GLN A 47 -3.67 -9.99 -21.39
N LYS A 48 -2.65 -9.12 -21.18
CA LYS A 48 -1.28 -9.56 -20.88
C LYS A 48 -1.21 -10.39 -19.59
N ALA A 49 -1.98 -10.01 -18.57
CA ALA A 49 -2.06 -10.78 -17.32
C ALA A 49 -2.71 -12.15 -17.53
N LEU A 50 -3.82 -12.21 -18.29
CA LEU A 50 -4.50 -13.47 -18.61
C LEU A 50 -3.62 -14.42 -19.40
N ALA A 51 -2.83 -13.91 -20.35
CA ALA A 51 -1.93 -14.72 -21.19
C ALA A 51 -0.83 -15.46 -20.41
N ARG A 52 -0.61 -15.11 -19.13
CA ARG A 52 0.34 -15.83 -18.25
C ARG A 52 -0.20 -17.17 -17.75
N TYR A 53 -1.50 -17.41 -17.89
CA TYR A 53 -2.18 -18.59 -17.36
C TYR A 53 -2.59 -19.53 -18.50
N PRO A 54 -2.56 -20.85 -18.28
CA PRO A 54 -3.02 -21.81 -19.28
C PRO A 54 -4.48 -21.60 -19.68
N GLU A 55 -4.84 -22.08 -20.86
CA GLU A 55 -6.21 -22.09 -21.34
C GLU A 55 -7.17 -22.71 -20.29
N GLY A 56 -8.35 -22.13 -20.10
CA GLY A 56 -9.33 -22.53 -19.10
C GLY A 56 -8.98 -22.13 -17.65
N ARG A 57 -7.85 -21.46 -17.40
CA ARG A 57 -7.39 -21.04 -16.07
C ARG A 57 -7.47 -19.52 -15.85
N LYS A 58 -8.28 -18.78 -16.61
CA LYS A 58 -8.42 -17.32 -16.50
C LYS A 58 -8.75 -16.83 -15.08
N LYS A 59 -9.45 -17.64 -14.27
CA LYS A 59 -9.79 -17.33 -12.86
C LYS A 59 -8.55 -17.12 -11.97
N SER A 60 -7.40 -17.66 -12.34
CA SER A 60 -6.14 -17.47 -11.63
C SER A 60 -5.60 -16.04 -11.76
N ALA A 61 -6.10 -15.25 -12.70
CA ALA A 61 -5.74 -13.85 -12.88
C ALA A 61 -6.53 -12.88 -11.97
N VAL A 62 -7.31 -13.38 -11.00
CA VAL A 62 -8.13 -12.52 -10.13
C VAL A 62 -7.30 -11.47 -9.40
N MET A 63 -6.13 -11.83 -8.89
CA MET A 63 -5.26 -10.88 -8.18
C MET A 63 -4.73 -9.75 -9.08
N PRO A 64 -4.07 -10.02 -10.21
CA PRO A 64 -3.63 -8.95 -11.09
C PRO A 64 -4.77 -8.12 -11.67
N LEU A 65 -5.95 -8.69 -11.91
CA LEU A 65 -7.08 -7.90 -12.40
C LEU A 65 -7.67 -6.98 -11.32
N LEU A 66 -7.72 -7.41 -10.06
CA LEU A 66 -8.09 -6.54 -8.95
C LEU A 66 -7.10 -5.38 -8.77
N ASP A 67 -5.79 -5.65 -8.90
CA ASP A 67 -4.77 -4.60 -8.84
C ASP A 67 -4.95 -3.58 -9.98
N LEU A 68 -5.13 -4.05 -11.22
CA LEU A 68 -5.40 -3.18 -12.36
C LEU A 68 -6.67 -2.35 -12.18
N ALA A 69 -7.74 -2.95 -11.66
CA ALA A 69 -9.00 -2.24 -11.39
C ALA A 69 -8.82 -1.16 -10.32
N GLN A 70 -8.10 -1.47 -9.23
CA GLN A 70 -7.79 -0.50 -8.19
C GLN A 70 -6.96 0.67 -8.74
N ARG A 71 -5.95 0.39 -9.57
CA ARG A 71 -5.10 1.41 -10.20
C ARG A 71 -5.87 2.30 -11.15
N GLN A 72 -6.76 1.74 -11.99
CA GLN A 72 -7.61 2.55 -12.86
C GLN A 72 -8.54 3.47 -12.03
N VAL A 73 -9.16 2.97 -10.97
CA VAL A 73 -9.95 3.80 -10.04
C VAL A 73 -9.08 4.91 -9.44
N GLY A 74 -7.83 4.59 -9.10
CA GLY A 74 -6.86 5.56 -8.59
C GLY A 74 -6.56 6.67 -9.58
N GLU A 75 -6.27 6.33 -10.82
CA GLU A 75 -6.03 7.33 -11.90
C GLU A 75 -7.26 8.21 -12.14
N GLU A 76 -8.45 7.63 -12.17
CA GLU A 76 -9.71 8.36 -12.39
C GLU A 76 -10.09 9.29 -11.22
N THR A 77 -9.51 9.06 -10.04
CA THR A 77 -9.82 9.83 -8.82
C THR A 77 -8.65 10.66 -8.30
N ASP A 78 -7.48 10.64 -8.95
CA ASP A 78 -6.22 11.22 -8.48
C ASP A 78 -5.88 10.77 -7.03
N THR A 79 -6.04 9.47 -6.77
CA THR A 79 -5.77 8.83 -5.48
C THR A 79 -4.96 7.55 -5.69
N GLN A 80 -4.59 6.85 -4.59
CA GLN A 80 -3.97 5.52 -4.70
C GLN A 80 -4.97 4.43 -5.13
N GLY A 81 -6.26 4.76 -5.21
CA GLY A 81 -7.31 3.84 -5.66
C GLY A 81 -7.81 2.90 -4.57
N TRP A 82 -8.99 2.39 -4.81
CA TRP A 82 -9.68 1.43 -3.96
C TRP A 82 -10.66 0.60 -4.79
N LEU A 83 -11.28 -0.40 -4.20
CA LEU A 83 -12.18 -1.33 -4.88
C LEU A 83 -13.64 -1.14 -4.40
N PRO A 84 -14.43 -0.28 -5.06
CA PRO A 84 -15.89 -0.26 -4.88
C PRO A 84 -16.51 -1.59 -5.27
N LEU A 85 -17.63 -1.97 -4.64
CA LEU A 85 -18.31 -3.22 -4.96
C LEU A 85 -18.64 -3.39 -6.46
N PRO A 86 -19.14 -2.38 -7.19
CA PRO A 86 -19.38 -2.52 -8.64
C PRO A 86 -18.14 -2.86 -9.46
N VAL A 87 -16.96 -2.35 -9.03
CA VAL A 87 -15.68 -2.67 -9.68
C VAL A 87 -15.27 -4.13 -9.42
N ILE A 88 -15.51 -4.62 -8.20
CA ILE A 88 -15.30 -6.05 -7.86
C ILE A 88 -16.24 -6.94 -8.68
N GLU A 89 -17.50 -6.54 -8.83
CA GLU A 89 -18.49 -7.23 -9.68
C GLU A 89 -18.05 -7.27 -11.16
N TYR A 90 -17.49 -6.18 -11.67
CA TYR A 90 -16.92 -6.16 -13.01
C TYR A 90 -15.80 -7.20 -13.17
N VAL A 91 -14.84 -7.24 -12.25
CA VAL A 91 -13.75 -8.24 -12.28
C VAL A 91 -14.30 -9.66 -12.18
N ALA A 92 -15.32 -9.89 -11.36
CA ALA A 92 -15.97 -11.18 -11.23
C ALA A 92 -16.61 -11.62 -12.56
N ASN A 93 -17.38 -10.76 -13.20
CA ASN A 93 -17.99 -11.01 -14.50
C ASN A 93 -16.94 -11.25 -15.60
N TYR A 94 -15.88 -10.44 -15.61
CA TYR A 94 -14.78 -10.56 -16.56
C TYR A 94 -14.10 -11.94 -16.51
N LEU A 95 -13.95 -12.49 -15.29
CA LEU A 95 -13.33 -13.80 -15.06
C LEU A 95 -14.31 -14.98 -15.02
N ASP A 96 -15.63 -14.73 -15.16
CA ASP A 96 -16.66 -15.73 -14.98
C ASP A 96 -16.56 -16.41 -13.59
N MET A 97 -16.50 -15.58 -12.55
CA MET A 97 -16.41 -15.99 -11.16
C MET A 97 -17.61 -15.49 -10.36
N PRO A 98 -18.08 -16.22 -9.35
CA PRO A 98 -19.02 -15.67 -8.37
C PRO A 98 -18.40 -14.47 -7.66
N VAL A 99 -19.16 -13.37 -7.50
CA VAL A 99 -18.70 -12.14 -6.84
C VAL A 99 -18.09 -12.41 -5.47
N ILE A 100 -18.70 -13.32 -4.69
CA ILE A 100 -18.19 -13.67 -3.36
C ILE A 100 -16.75 -14.20 -3.40
N ARG A 101 -16.36 -14.95 -4.45
CA ARG A 101 -15.01 -15.47 -4.57
C ARG A 101 -13.97 -14.39 -4.87
N VAL A 102 -14.36 -13.38 -5.63
CA VAL A 102 -13.50 -12.21 -5.89
C VAL A 102 -13.42 -11.34 -4.63
N LEU A 103 -14.53 -11.18 -3.92
CA LEU A 103 -14.58 -10.44 -2.66
C LEU A 103 -13.72 -11.10 -1.57
N GLU A 104 -13.70 -12.44 -1.49
CA GLU A 104 -12.81 -13.20 -0.59
C GLU A 104 -11.34 -12.81 -0.83
N VAL A 105 -10.90 -12.73 -2.09
CA VAL A 105 -9.53 -12.32 -2.44
C VAL A 105 -9.29 -10.85 -2.08
N ALA A 106 -10.20 -9.97 -2.45
CA ALA A 106 -10.06 -8.54 -2.21
C ALA A 106 -9.99 -8.21 -0.71
N THR A 107 -10.77 -8.90 0.13
CA THR A 107 -10.79 -8.69 1.58
C THR A 107 -9.64 -9.39 2.31
N PHE A 108 -9.10 -10.47 1.75
CA PHE A 108 -7.99 -11.22 2.36
C PHE A 108 -6.65 -10.50 2.18
N TYR A 109 -6.33 -10.00 0.98
CA TYR A 109 -5.03 -9.40 0.69
C TYR A 109 -5.01 -7.91 1.02
N PHE A 110 -4.09 -7.49 1.88
CA PHE A 110 -3.99 -6.11 2.40
C PHE A 110 -3.60 -5.06 1.37
N MET A 111 -3.06 -5.45 0.22
CA MET A 111 -2.73 -4.54 -0.87
C MET A 111 -3.97 -3.95 -1.56
N TYR A 112 -5.15 -4.54 -1.36
CA TYR A 112 -6.40 -4.00 -1.89
C TYR A 112 -7.05 -3.09 -0.87
N ASN A 113 -7.37 -1.87 -1.27
CA ASN A 113 -8.07 -0.90 -0.46
C ASN A 113 -9.58 -1.12 -0.57
N MET A 114 -10.23 -1.46 0.54
CA MET A 114 -11.69 -1.70 0.57
C MET A 114 -12.49 -0.43 0.83
N LYS A 115 -11.83 0.69 1.06
CA LYS A 115 -12.39 2.03 1.29
C LYS A 115 -11.57 3.06 0.56
N PRO A 116 -12.13 4.25 0.29
CA PRO A 116 -11.39 5.35 -0.31
C PRO A 116 -10.10 5.65 0.47
N VAL A 117 -9.03 5.89 -0.27
CA VAL A 117 -7.73 6.34 0.25
C VAL A 117 -7.35 7.66 -0.42
N GLY A 118 -6.46 8.41 0.22
CA GLY A 118 -5.95 9.65 -0.34
C GLY A 118 -4.97 9.45 -1.51
N LYS A 119 -4.45 10.55 -1.99
CA LYS A 119 -3.42 10.55 -3.05
C LYS A 119 -2.16 9.80 -2.62
N TYR A 120 -1.78 9.93 -1.37
CA TYR A 120 -0.65 9.22 -0.76
C TYR A 120 -1.14 8.33 0.37
N HIS A 121 -1.01 7.02 0.17
CA HIS A 121 -1.32 6.01 1.17
C HIS A 121 -0.06 5.68 1.95
N VAL A 122 0.05 6.25 3.14
CA VAL A 122 1.20 6.11 4.05
C VAL A 122 1.00 4.87 4.92
N GLN A 123 1.78 3.83 4.66
CA GLN A 123 1.71 2.54 5.35
C GLN A 123 2.94 2.37 6.23
N VAL A 124 2.77 2.51 7.54
CA VAL A 124 3.85 2.44 8.52
C VAL A 124 3.94 1.04 9.11
N CYS A 125 5.10 0.41 8.99
CA CYS A 125 5.35 -0.89 9.60
C CYS A 125 5.47 -0.75 11.13
N GLY A 126 4.58 -1.46 11.86
CA GLY A 126 4.53 -1.48 13.33
C GLY A 126 5.12 -2.75 13.97
N THR A 127 5.68 -3.70 13.19
CA THR A 127 6.18 -4.97 13.72
C THR A 127 7.54 -4.83 14.42
N THR A 128 7.93 -5.88 15.14
CA THR A 128 9.02 -5.85 16.12
C THR A 128 10.32 -5.16 15.67
N PRO A 129 10.92 -5.44 14.48
CA PRO A 129 12.13 -4.74 14.08
C PRO A 129 11.94 -3.23 13.90
N CYS A 130 10.85 -2.81 13.26
CA CYS A 130 10.53 -1.39 13.08
C CYS A 130 10.19 -0.72 14.41
N MET A 131 9.44 -1.38 15.29
CA MET A 131 9.13 -0.89 16.63
C MET A 131 10.41 -0.66 17.45
N LEU A 132 11.32 -1.65 17.49
CA LEU A 132 12.59 -1.54 18.20
C LEU A 132 13.51 -0.46 17.62
N ARG A 133 13.35 -0.12 16.35
CA ARG A 133 14.11 0.91 15.64
C ARG A 133 13.40 2.27 15.62
N GLY A 134 12.26 2.41 16.30
CA GLY A 134 11.60 3.70 16.55
C GLY A 134 10.43 4.03 15.62
N SER A 135 9.70 3.04 15.08
CA SER A 135 8.51 3.30 14.25
C SER A 135 7.43 4.10 14.97
N ASP A 136 7.36 4.04 16.31
CA ASP A 136 6.45 4.89 17.09
C ASP A 136 6.66 6.38 16.82
N GLY A 137 7.92 6.81 16.65
CA GLY A 137 8.25 8.18 16.25
C GLY A 137 7.71 8.55 14.87
N LEU A 138 7.64 7.60 13.94
CA LEU A 138 7.08 7.80 12.61
C LEU A 138 5.56 8.00 12.69
N PHE A 139 4.86 7.19 13.51
CA PHE A 139 3.43 7.40 13.75
C PHE A 139 3.14 8.77 14.37
N GLU A 140 3.95 9.21 15.33
CA GLU A 140 3.79 10.53 15.93
C GLU A 140 4.03 11.66 14.92
N THR A 141 4.97 11.50 13.98
CA THR A 141 5.19 12.45 12.89
C THR A 141 3.95 12.55 12.00
N CYS A 142 3.37 11.42 11.59
CA CYS A 142 2.13 11.41 10.82
C CYS A 142 0.96 12.08 11.57
N LYS A 143 0.81 11.79 12.86
CA LYS A 143 -0.24 12.40 13.69
C LYS A 143 -0.09 13.91 13.82
N LYS A 144 1.15 14.43 14.00
CA LYS A 144 1.42 15.88 14.06
C LYS A 144 1.01 16.61 12.79
N ARG A 145 1.00 15.92 11.65
CA ARG A 145 0.50 16.39 10.36
C ARG A 145 -1.02 16.23 10.19
N GLY A 146 -1.75 15.87 11.23
CA GLY A 146 -3.20 15.71 11.21
C GLY A 146 -3.68 14.36 10.63
N MET A 147 -2.79 13.43 10.31
CA MET A 147 -3.19 12.13 9.81
C MET A 147 -3.80 11.27 10.92
N LYS A 148 -4.93 10.63 10.62
CA LYS A 148 -5.61 9.68 11.51
C LYS A 148 -5.60 8.29 10.87
N LYS A 149 -5.27 7.26 11.65
CA LYS A 149 -5.25 5.87 11.15
C LYS A 149 -6.61 5.50 10.54
N GLY A 150 -6.58 4.97 9.32
CA GLY A 150 -7.76 4.50 8.58
C GLY A 150 -8.66 5.61 8.01
N HIS A 151 -8.24 6.86 8.05
CA HIS A 151 -9.02 7.97 7.50
C HIS A 151 -8.23 8.74 6.45
N VAL A 152 -8.94 9.23 5.45
CA VAL A 152 -8.40 10.21 4.50
C VAL A 152 -8.33 11.56 5.19
N SER A 153 -7.23 12.31 5.01
CA SER A 153 -7.09 13.67 5.50
C SER A 153 -8.09 14.62 4.85
N GLU A 154 -8.40 15.75 5.51
CA GLU A 154 -9.39 16.72 5.03
C GLU A 154 -9.03 17.33 3.65
N ASP A 155 -7.73 17.42 3.35
CA ASP A 155 -7.21 17.88 2.06
C ASP A 155 -7.20 16.78 0.97
N GLY A 156 -7.60 15.54 1.31
CA GLY A 156 -7.59 14.41 0.40
C GLY A 156 -6.22 13.82 0.08
N LEU A 157 -5.14 14.39 0.63
CA LEU A 157 -3.77 13.99 0.28
C LEU A 157 -3.35 12.67 0.94
N TRP A 158 -3.66 12.47 2.22
CA TRP A 158 -3.05 11.44 3.04
C TRP A 158 -4.04 10.40 3.54
N THR A 159 -3.62 9.15 3.55
CA THR A 159 -4.24 8.09 4.37
C THR A 159 -3.14 7.39 5.14
N LEU A 160 -3.27 7.31 6.46
CA LEU A 160 -2.33 6.61 7.33
C LEU A 160 -2.89 5.22 7.68
N THR A 161 -2.09 4.19 7.42
CA THR A 161 -2.40 2.81 7.84
C THR A 161 -1.21 2.20 8.57
N GLU A 162 -1.47 1.52 9.66
CA GLU A 162 -0.50 0.63 10.28
C GLU A 162 -0.53 -0.71 9.57
N VAL A 163 0.64 -1.20 9.18
CA VAL A 163 0.77 -2.48 8.47
C VAL A 163 1.68 -3.43 9.21
N GLU A 164 1.52 -4.72 8.92
CA GLU A 164 2.43 -5.76 9.35
C GLU A 164 3.77 -5.69 8.59
N CYS A 165 4.69 -6.64 8.86
CA CYS A 165 6.03 -6.62 8.31
C CYS A 165 6.03 -6.58 6.77
N MET A 166 6.67 -5.55 6.22
CA MET A 166 6.86 -5.32 4.78
C MET A 166 8.16 -5.94 4.23
N GLY A 167 8.90 -6.70 5.06
CA GLY A 167 10.11 -7.42 4.63
C GLY A 167 11.42 -6.63 4.71
N ASN A 168 11.40 -5.31 4.90
CA ASN A 168 12.59 -4.44 4.91
C ASN A 168 13.21 -4.31 6.32
N CYS A 169 13.29 -5.41 7.07
CA CYS A 169 13.76 -5.38 8.47
C CYS A 169 15.22 -4.97 8.62
N ALA A 170 16.07 -5.22 7.62
CA ALA A 170 17.48 -4.83 7.63
C ALA A 170 17.67 -3.30 7.60
N THR A 171 16.72 -2.57 7.05
CA THR A 171 16.68 -1.12 6.90
C THR A 171 15.54 -0.48 7.70
N ALA A 172 15.14 -1.14 8.80
CA ALA A 172 14.10 -0.64 9.70
C ALA A 172 14.53 0.68 10.40
N PRO A 173 13.58 1.58 10.74
CA PRO A 173 12.16 1.47 10.43
C PRO A 173 11.85 1.94 9.01
N MET A 174 10.74 1.44 8.46
CA MET A 174 10.33 1.71 7.09
C MET A 174 8.87 2.12 6.99
N VAL A 175 8.57 2.85 5.92
CA VAL A 175 7.22 3.25 5.49
C VAL A 175 7.10 2.97 4.01
N GLN A 176 6.00 2.39 3.57
CA GLN A 176 5.62 2.38 2.17
C GLN A 176 4.64 3.52 1.91
N ILE A 177 4.91 4.33 0.89
CA ILE A 177 3.98 5.36 0.44
C ILE A 177 3.65 5.05 -1.02
N ASN A 178 2.40 4.69 -1.26
CA ASN A 178 1.94 4.15 -2.53
C ASN A 178 2.73 2.87 -2.91
N ASP A 179 3.47 2.90 -4.01
CA ASP A 179 4.29 1.77 -4.46
C ASP A 179 5.76 1.87 -4.00
N ASP A 180 6.15 2.98 -3.36
CA ASP A 180 7.53 3.27 -3.01
C ASP A 180 7.85 3.00 -1.54
N ASN A 181 8.96 2.30 -1.28
CA ASN A 181 9.47 2.07 0.07
C ASN A 181 10.47 3.18 0.45
N TYR A 182 10.34 3.68 1.67
CA TYR A 182 11.27 4.60 2.32
C TYR A 182 11.79 3.94 3.58
N GLU A 183 13.09 3.83 3.71
CA GLU A 183 13.78 2.96 4.67
C GLU A 183 14.79 3.73 5.51
N ASP A 184 15.30 3.15 6.61
CA ASP A 184 16.21 3.81 7.56
C ASP A 184 15.68 5.17 8.03
N LEU A 185 14.39 5.21 8.30
CA LEU A 185 13.69 6.46 8.61
C LEU A 185 13.96 6.91 10.06
N THR A 186 14.09 8.21 10.20
CA THR A 186 13.87 8.94 11.47
C THR A 186 12.61 9.80 11.32
N PRO A 187 12.06 10.34 12.41
CA PRO A 187 10.97 11.32 12.30
C PRO A 187 11.26 12.46 11.33
N GLU A 188 12.49 12.99 11.35
CA GLU A 188 12.91 14.12 10.51
C GLU A 188 13.03 13.72 9.03
N ARG A 189 13.54 12.50 8.76
CA ARG A 189 13.64 11.96 7.39
C ARG A 189 12.25 11.71 6.81
N LEU A 190 11.33 11.12 7.60
CA LEU A 190 9.95 10.95 7.16
C LEU A 190 9.29 12.30 6.89
N ASP A 191 9.49 13.27 7.78
CA ASP A 191 8.93 14.61 7.62
C ASP A 191 9.38 15.27 6.31
N ALA A 192 10.66 15.15 5.97
CA ALA A 192 11.22 15.64 4.70
C ALA A 192 10.62 14.93 3.47
N VAL A 193 10.41 13.59 3.54
CA VAL A 193 9.75 12.82 2.47
C VAL A 193 8.31 13.30 2.28
N LEU A 194 7.55 13.47 3.37
CA LEU A 194 6.16 13.93 3.32
C LEU A 194 6.07 15.37 2.79
N ASP A 195 7.02 16.24 3.12
CA ASP A 195 7.09 17.62 2.59
C ASP A 195 7.33 17.65 1.09
N ALA A 196 8.24 16.81 0.58
CA ALA A 196 8.50 16.70 -0.85
C ALA A 196 7.26 16.21 -1.61
N LEU A 197 6.62 15.15 -1.12
CA LEU A 197 5.39 14.61 -1.72
C LEU A 197 4.24 15.64 -1.70
N ALA A 198 4.08 16.39 -0.61
CA ALA A 198 3.06 17.45 -0.52
C ALA A 198 3.26 18.56 -1.57
N LYS A 199 4.51 18.81 -1.98
CA LYS A 199 4.86 19.74 -3.06
C LYS A 199 4.74 19.13 -4.46
N GLY A 200 4.43 17.84 -4.57
CA GLY A 200 4.40 17.09 -5.82
C GLY A 200 5.79 16.69 -6.33
N GLU A 201 6.80 16.76 -5.48
CA GLU A 201 8.15 16.28 -5.78
C GLU A 201 8.22 14.78 -5.53
N GLN A 202 9.12 14.08 -6.25
CA GLN A 202 9.38 12.66 -6.05
C GLN A 202 10.68 12.49 -5.23
N PRO A 203 10.60 12.20 -3.92
CA PRO A 203 11.77 11.96 -3.11
C PRO A 203 12.47 10.65 -3.52
N LYS A 204 13.78 10.55 -3.20
CA LYS A 204 14.55 9.32 -3.41
C LYS A 204 13.89 8.16 -2.67
N THR A 205 13.63 7.06 -3.36
CA THR A 205 13.10 5.82 -2.78
C THR A 205 14.20 5.00 -2.10
N GLY A 206 13.80 4.02 -1.27
CA GLY A 206 14.72 3.14 -0.55
C GLY A 206 15.32 3.81 0.69
N THR A 207 16.57 3.45 0.99
CA THR A 207 17.24 3.94 2.21
C THR A 207 17.45 5.46 2.19
N GLN A 208 17.08 6.09 3.30
CA GLN A 208 17.29 7.51 3.56
C GLN A 208 18.59 7.77 4.34
N GLU A 209 19.35 6.71 4.67
CA GLU A 209 20.65 6.83 5.31
C GLU A 209 21.69 7.27 4.29
N PRO A 210 22.43 8.39 4.54
CA PRO A 210 23.49 8.83 3.65
C PRO A 210 24.58 7.75 3.48
N GLY A 211 24.96 7.51 2.22
CA GLY A 211 26.01 6.54 1.88
C GLY A 211 25.60 5.06 1.95
N ARG A 212 24.37 4.77 2.32
CA ARG A 212 23.79 3.41 2.24
C ARG A 212 23.01 3.24 0.94
N HIS A 213 23.18 2.10 0.26
CA HIS A 213 22.54 1.86 -1.04
C HIS A 213 21.42 0.83 -0.99
N THR A 214 21.61 -0.23 -0.21
CA THR A 214 20.66 -1.34 -0.09
C THR A 214 20.60 -1.81 1.36
N SER A 215 20.19 -3.05 1.59
CA SER A 215 20.19 -3.72 2.90
C SER A 215 21.60 -4.20 3.36
N GLU A 216 22.66 -3.64 2.77
CA GLU A 216 24.03 -3.90 3.23
C GLU A 216 24.27 -3.50 4.68
N PRO A 217 25.33 -4.00 5.34
CA PRO A 217 25.73 -3.54 6.67
C PRO A 217 25.94 -2.03 6.73
N SER A 218 25.68 -1.41 7.87
CA SER A 218 25.84 0.05 8.07
C SER A 218 27.26 0.57 7.81
N GLY A 219 28.26 -0.33 7.84
CA GLY A 219 29.65 -0.03 7.44
C GLY A 219 29.93 -0.15 5.94
N GLY A 220 28.89 -0.35 5.13
CA GLY A 220 28.99 -0.59 3.68
C GLY A 220 29.16 -2.05 3.30
N PRO A 221 29.14 -2.37 2.01
CA PRO A 221 29.25 -3.74 1.50
C PRO A 221 30.60 -4.37 1.87
N THR A 222 30.57 -5.62 2.28
CA THR A 222 31.77 -6.41 2.65
C THR A 222 32.27 -7.26 1.49
N THR A 223 31.43 -7.51 0.48
CA THR A 223 31.73 -8.30 -0.72
C THR A 223 31.30 -7.52 -1.96
N LEU A 224 31.79 -7.93 -3.14
CA LEU A 224 31.44 -7.34 -4.46
C LEU A 224 31.54 -5.84 -4.51
N LYS A 225 32.51 -5.24 -3.80
CA LYS A 225 32.65 -3.79 -3.64
C LYS A 225 32.80 -3.04 -4.98
N ASP A 226 33.44 -3.69 -5.95
CA ASP A 226 33.67 -3.12 -7.28
C ASP A 226 32.40 -3.19 -8.18
N MET A 227 31.35 -3.90 -7.73
CA MET A 227 30.06 -4.02 -8.43
C MET A 227 28.99 -3.12 -7.83
N VAL A 228 29.29 -2.36 -6.77
CA VAL A 228 28.38 -1.32 -6.24
C VAL A 228 28.37 -0.17 -7.22
N THR A 229 27.64 -0.35 -8.29
CA THR A 229 27.38 0.71 -9.26
C THR A 229 26.14 1.50 -8.86
N GLU A 230 26.00 2.68 -9.43
CA GLU A 230 24.97 3.68 -9.22
C GLU A 230 23.56 3.11 -9.00
N ASN A 231 22.77 3.82 -8.22
CA ASN A 231 21.36 3.53 -7.97
C ASN A 231 20.64 3.20 -9.29
N HIS A 232 20.38 1.93 -9.56
CA HIS A 232 19.50 1.55 -10.64
C HIS A 232 18.06 1.79 -10.17
N ASP A 233 17.37 2.69 -10.85
CA ASP A 233 15.93 2.81 -10.74
C ASP A 233 15.29 1.57 -11.35
N TYR A 234 14.94 0.59 -10.51
CA TYR A 234 14.30 -0.66 -10.93
C TYR A 234 12.79 -0.50 -11.18
N ARG A 235 12.29 0.72 -11.32
CA ARG A 235 10.91 0.93 -11.76
C ARG A 235 10.77 0.43 -13.18
N GLY A 236 10.65 -0.89 -13.32
CA GLY A 236 10.32 -1.53 -14.57
C GLY A 236 8.89 -1.19 -14.99
N GLU A 237 8.67 -1.03 -16.28
CA GLU A 237 7.33 -1.00 -16.85
C GLU A 237 6.63 -2.35 -16.54
N TRP A 238 5.60 -2.31 -15.72
CA TRP A 238 4.75 -3.45 -15.36
C TRP A 238 3.61 -3.62 -16.35
#